data_a4d2996932e02e0c3b165e86860a9c6d
#
_entry.id   a4d2996932e02e0c3b165e86860a9c6d
#
_cell.length_a   1.000
_cell.length_b   1.000
_cell.length_c   1.000
_cell.angle_alpha   90.00
_cell.angle_beta   90.00
_cell.angle_gamma   90.00
#
_symmetry.space_group_name_H-M   'P 1'
#
loop_
_entity.id
_entity.type
_entity.pdbx_description
1 polymer ?
#
loop_
_entity_poly.entity_id
_entity_poly.type
_entity_poly.pdbx_seq_one_letter_code
_entity_poly.pdbx_strand_id
1 'polypeptide(L)'
;MNFGFIGTGKIAASVITGICKSKIYYKKIIISPRNKKIAHGLKRKFKKIVIAKDNQQIVDQSNWVFLSVTPTVGEKIIKDLKFKSTQTVVSFISTITLSQLKKAIKAKAKIVRAIPLPPISLKKGPVPICPPNSKVKAFFNNLGTTVEIKNEKSSINFWSTSGMMAPFYEVLRVMTDWLVKRGVKRNNAQKYITSLFLALSQDAVENS
;
A
#
# COMPACT_ATOMS: atom_id res chain seq x y z
N MET A 1 2.30 12.63 14.69
CA MET A 1 2.13 11.20 15.02
C MET A 1 3.27 10.38 14.43
N ASN A 2 3.48 9.15 14.90
CA ASN A 2 4.47 8.22 14.33
C ASN A 2 3.76 7.11 13.58
N PHE A 3 4.32 6.71 12.44
CA PHE A 3 3.88 5.57 11.65
C PHE A 3 4.89 4.42 11.80
N GLY A 4 4.40 3.21 12.02
CA GLY A 4 5.21 2.00 12.12
C GLY A 4 4.87 1.02 10.99
N PHE A 5 5.88 0.44 10.37
CA PHE A 5 5.69 -0.56 9.31
C PHE A 5 6.34 -1.88 9.70
N ILE A 6 5.52 -2.87 10.00
CA ILE A 6 5.95 -4.25 10.21
C ILE A 6 6.00 -4.94 8.85
N GLY A 7 7.22 -5.18 8.39
CA GLY A 7 7.52 -5.61 7.03
C GLY A 7 7.91 -4.44 6.12
N THR A 8 9.05 -4.60 5.46
CA THR A 8 9.65 -3.59 4.57
C THR A 8 9.77 -4.17 3.16
N GLY A 9 8.64 -4.65 2.62
CA GLY A 9 8.52 -5.15 1.26
C GLY A 9 8.23 -4.04 0.24
N LYS A 10 7.96 -4.44 -1.02
CA LYS A 10 7.65 -3.50 -2.12
C LYS A 10 6.46 -2.59 -1.80
N ILE A 11 5.37 -3.14 -1.26
CA ILE A 11 4.17 -2.36 -0.93
C ILE A 11 4.44 -1.36 0.20
N ALA A 12 5.10 -1.79 1.30
CA ALA A 12 5.50 -0.88 2.36
C ALA A 12 6.35 0.28 1.81
N ALA A 13 7.35 -0.03 0.98
CA ALA A 13 8.21 0.98 0.38
C ALA A 13 7.44 1.98 -0.50
N SER A 14 6.45 1.49 -1.26
CA SER A 14 5.57 2.34 -2.08
C SER A 14 4.71 3.27 -1.24
N VAL A 15 4.05 2.75 -0.19
CA VAL A 15 3.24 3.55 0.74
C VAL A 15 4.10 4.58 1.47
N ILE A 16 5.25 4.16 2.03
CA ILE A 16 6.21 5.06 2.71
C ILE A 16 6.67 6.18 1.76
N THR A 17 7.00 5.84 0.51
CA THR A 17 7.39 6.83 -0.50
C THR A 17 6.27 7.81 -0.78
N GLY A 18 5.03 7.33 -0.91
CA GLY A 18 3.84 8.16 -1.08
C GLY A 18 3.65 9.11 0.11
N ILE A 19 3.73 8.61 1.35
CA ILE A 19 3.63 9.43 2.58
C ILE A 19 4.68 10.53 2.57
N CYS A 20 5.94 10.17 2.31
CA CYS A 20 7.06 11.13 2.32
C CYS A 20 6.95 12.21 1.22
N LYS A 21 6.20 11.95 0.15
CA LYS A 21 5.93 12.89 -0.96
C LYS A 21 4.58 13.62 -0.83
N SER A 22 3.78 13.29 0.18
CA SER A 22 2.46 13.87 0.40
C SER A 22 2.50 15.03 1.40
N LYS A 23 1.31 15.62 1.66
CA LYS A 23 1.12 16.63 2.72
C LYS A 23 0.80 16.01 4.09
N ILE A 24 0.87 14.69 4.24
CA ILE A 24 0.60 14.01 5.51
C ILE A 24 1.66 14.42 6.54
N TYR A 25 1.19 14.98 7.67
CA TYR A 25 2.08 15.32 8.77
C TYR A 25 2.45 14.09 9.61
N TYR A 26 3.74 13.84 9.78
CA TYR A 26 4.28 12.81 10.67
C TYR A 26 5.60 13.25 11.32
N LYS A 27 5.87 12.73 12.52
CA LYS A 27 7.16 12.96 13.22
C LYS A 27 8.23 12.00 12.70
N LYS A 28 7.94 10.69 12.73
CA LYS A 28 8.84 9.60 12.29
C LYS A 28 8.07 8.49 11.60
N ILE A 29 8.74 7.79 10.69
CA ILE A 29 8.29 6.50 10.14
C ILE A 29 9.29 5.45 10.62
N ILE A 30 8.81 4.48 11.40
CA ILE A 30 9.62 3.44 12.02
C ILE A 30 9.39 2.14 11.24
N ILE A 31 10.44 1.54 10.72
CA ILE A 31 10.35 0.43 9.78
C ILE A 31 11.12 -0.80 10.24
N SER A 32 10.64 -1.97 9.84
CA SER A 32 11.25 -3.27 10.15
C SER A 32 12.64 -3.41 9.52
N PRO A 33 13.62 -4.00 10.25
CA PRO A 33 15.00 -4.16 9.78
C PRO A 33 15.19 -5.33 8.79
N ARG A 34 14.18 -6.22 8.63
CA ARG A 34 14.34 -7.53 7.98
C ARG A 34 14.84 -7.42 6.53
N ASN A 35 14.30 -6.52 5.73
CA ASN A 35 14.78 -6.27 4.37
C ASN A 35 15.80 -5.12 4.38
N LYS A 36 17.06 -5.43 4.68
CA LYS A 36 18.14 -4.45 4.82
C LYS A 36 18.27 -3.54 3.61
N LYS A 37 18.23 -4.08 2.38
CA LYS A 37 18.37 -3.30 1.13
C LYS A 37 17.32 -2.21 1.01
N ILE A 38 16.04 -2.56 1.19
CA ILE A 38 14.93 -1.60 1.09
C ILE A 38 14.94 -0.64 2.28
N ALA A 39 15.14 -1.14 3.51
CA ALA A 39 15.15 -0.32 4.72
C ALA A 39 16.24 0.77 4.67
N HIS A 40 17.47 0.40 4.33
CA HIS A 40 18.56 1.37 4.19
C HIS A 40 18.35 2.32 3.00
N GLY A 41 17.79 1.84 1.88
CA GLY A 41 17.43 2.69 0.74
C GLY A 41 16.43 3.78 1.13
N LEU A 42 15.37 3.42 1.86
CA LEU A 42 14.38 4.37 2.37
C LEU A 42 15.00 5.35 3.38
N LYS A 43 15.81 4.86 4.34
CA LYS A 43 16.46 5.71 5.34
C LYS A 43 17.41 6.74 4.69
N ARG A 44 18.16 6.35 3.64
CA ARG A 44 19.02 7.29 2.89
C ARG A 44 18.21 8.36 2.16
N LYS A 45 17.03 7.96 1.63
CA LYS A 45 16.20 8.86 0.82
C LYS A 45 15.37 9.84 1.67
N PHE A 46 14.98 9.44 2.89
CA PHE A 46 14.05 10.22 3.71
C PHE A 46 14.53 10.34 5.16
N LYS A 47 14.86 11.58 5.58
CA LYS A 47 15.49 11.88 6.89
C LYS A 47 14.68 11.43 8.12
N LYS A 48 13.34 11.35 8.02
CA LYS A 48 12.46 10.98 9.15
C LYS A 48 12.21 9.48 9.26
N ILE A 49 12.94 8.64 8.52
CA ILE A 49 12.83 7.18 8.61
C ILE A 49 13.82 6.63 9.62
N VAL A 50 13.31 5.79 10.52
CA VAL A 50 14.08 5.10 11.56
C VAL A 50 13.93 3.59 11.35
N ILE A 51 15.04 2.87 11.31
CA ILE A 51 15.04 1.41 11.28
C ILE A 51 15.00 0.93 12.73
N ALA A 52 13.98 0.15 13.09
CA ALA A 52 13.82 -0.41 14.42
C ALA A 52 14.79 -1.60 14.65
N LYS A 53 15.04 -1.93 15.91
CA LYS A 53 15.77 -3.14 16.28
C LYS A 53 14.92 -4.40 16.05
N ASP A 54 13.62 -4.32 16.32
CA ASP A 54 12.64 -5.41 16.22
C ASP A 54 11.22 -4.88 15.93
N ASN A 55 10.26 -5.78 15.76
CA ASN A 55 8.87 -5.42 15.48
C ASN A 55 8.13 -4.87 16.72
N GLN A 56 8.52 -5.28 17.93
CA GLN A 56 7.88 -4.74 19.14
C GLN A 56 8.21 -3.27 19.32
N GLN A 57 9.44 -2.85 19.06
CA GLN A 57 9.82 -1.44 19.10
C GLN A 57 8.97 -0.60 18.11
N ILE A 58 8.65 -1.17 16.93
CA ILE A 58 7.74 -0.50 15.98
C ILE A 58 6.38 -0.26 16.61
N VAL A 59 5.80 -1.29 17.22
CA VAL A 59 4.50 -1.19 17.90
C VAL A 59 4.56 -0.17 19.03
N ASP A 60 5.56 -0.23 19.89
CA ASP A 60 5.67 0.61 21.09
C ASP A 60 5.76 2.11 20.77
N GLN A 61 6.43 2.45 19.69
CA GLN A 61 6.73 3.84 19.31
C GLN A 61 5.76 4.44 18.27
N SER A 62 4.76 3.68 17.80
CA SER A 62 3.88 4.11 16.72
C SER A 62 2.45 4.36 17.18
N ASN A 63 1.81 5.38 16.61
CA ASN A 63 0.38 5.64 16.76
C ASN A 63 -0.44 4.80 15.76
N TRP A 64 0.09 4.65 14.54
CA TRP A 64 -0.46 3.78 13.50
C TRP A 64 0.56 2.70 13.15
N VAL A 65 0.09 1.45 13.10
CA VAL A 65 0.93 0.30 12.76
C VAL A 65 0.40 -0.33 11.48
N PHE A 66 1.23 -0.35 10.46
CA PHE A 66 0.94 -0.97 9.16
C PHE A 66 1.54 -2.38 9.11
N LEU A 67 0.69 -3.38 8.93
CA LEU A 67 1.10 -4.78 8.76
C LEU A 67 1.31 -5.05 7.28
N SER A 68 2.55 -5.15 6.84
CA SER A 68 2.96 -5.28 5.44
C SER A 68 3.92 -6.46 5.23
N VAL A 69 3.57 -7.59 5.80
CA VAL A 69 4.28 -8.87 5.68
C VAL A 69 3.46 -9.85 4.84
N THR A 70 4.09 -10.94 4.40
CA THR A 70 3.35 -12.05 3.77
C THR A 70 2.41 -12.72 4.77
N PRO A 71 1.31 -13.35 4.32
CA PRO A 71 0.34 -13.99 5.21
C PRO A 71 0.97 -14.95 6.22
N THR A 72 1.79 -15.87 5.74
CA THR A 72 2.48 -16.87 6.57
C THR A 72 3.35 -16.25 7.67
N VAL A 73 4.02 -15.12 7.37
CA VAL A 73 4.80 -14.38 8.38
C VAL A 73 3.88 -13.64 9.34
N GLY A 74 2.80 -13.03 8.82
CA GLY A 74 1.82 -12.29 9.62
C GLY A 74 1.19 -13.15 10.69
N GLU A 75 0.71 -14.34 10.34
CA GLU A 75 0.11 -15.30 11.27
C GLU A 75 1.04 -15.68 12.43
N LYS A 76 2.35 -15.77 12.16
CA LYS A 76 3.35 -16.11 13.17
C LYS A 76 3.66 -14.95 14.10
N ILE A 77 3.87 -13.74 13.56
CA ILE A 77 4.44 -12.64 14.35
C ILE A 77 3.40 -11.76 15.05
N ILE A 78 2.18 -11.60 14.47
CA ILE A 78 1.19 -10.64 15.00
C ILE A 78 0.73 -11.03 16.40
N LYS A 79 0.54 -12.31 16.67
CA LYS A 79 0.09 -12.84 17.97
C LYS A 79 1.05 -12.58 19.12
N ASP A 80 2.35 -12.42 18.83
CA ASP A 80 3.40 -12.23 19.81
C ASP A 80 3.64 -10.74 20.12
N LEU A 81 3.06 -9.83 19.33
CA LEU A 81 3.21 -8.39 19.48
C LEU A 81 2.16 -7.80 20.44
N LYS A 82 2.63 -6.93 21.32
CA LYS A 82 1.80 -6.27 22.34
C LYS A 82 1.30 -4.92 21.80
N PHE A 83 0.16 -4.92 21.13
CA PHE A 83 -0.50 -3.70 20.63
C PHE A 83 -1.18 -2.92 21.77
N LYS A 84 -1.41 -1.63 21.57
CA LYS A 84 -2.12 -0.74 22.50
C LYS A 84 -3.54 -0.44 21.97
N SER A 85 -4.51 -0.30 22.86
CA SER A 85 -5.90 0.03 22.49
C SER A 85 -6.06 1.38 21.77
N THR A 86 -5.12 2.30 22.00
CA THR A 86 -5.11 3.63 21.38
C THR A 86 -4.58 3.64 19.94
N GLN A 87 -4.04 2.52 19.47
CA GLN A 87 -3.44 2.42 18.14
C GLN A 87 -4.49 2.20 17.05
N THR A 88 -4.15 2.65 15.86
CA THR A 88 -4.80 2.22 14.61
C THR A 88 -3.89 1.22 13.91
N VAL A 89 -4.39 0.01 13.69
CA VAL A 89 -3.68 -1.03 12.95
C VAL A 89 -4.26 -1.14 11.56
N VAL A 90 -3.43 -0.94 10.55
CA VAL A 90 -3.82 -1.03 9.13
C VAL A 90 -3.13 -2.24 8.51
N SER A 91 -3.91 -3.25 8.13
CA SER A 91 -3.36 -4.46 7.52
C SER A 91 -3.39 -4.40 6.00
N PHE A 92 -2.23 -4.60 5.37
CA PHE A 92 -2.08 -4.78 3.92
C PHE A 92 -2.11 -6.26 3.51
N ILE A 93 -2.37 -7.16 4.45
CA ILE A 93 -2.38 -8.60 4.22
C ILE A 93 -3.75 -9.00 3.70
N SER A 94 -3.85 -9.29 2.41
CA SER A 94 -5.14 -9.54 1.71
C SER A 94 -5.86 -10.81 2.17
N THR A 95 -5.15 -11.82 2.65
CA THR A 95 -5.71 -13.14 3.00
C THR A 95 -6.06 -13.30 4.48
N ILE A 96 -5.59 -12.41 5.37
CA ILE A 96 -5.94 -12.45 6.79
C ILE A 96 -7.20 -11.60 7.03
N THR A 97 -8.26 -12.23 7.52
CA THR A 97 -9.56 -11.57 7.76
C THR A 97 -9.53 -10.66 8.99
N LEU A 98 -10.51 -9.75 9.09
CA LEU A 98 -10.70 -8.91 10.28
C LEU A 98 -10.88 -9.74 11.56
N SER A 99 -11.61 -10.86 11.47
CA SER A 99 -11.79 -11.77 12.59
C SER A 99 -10.47 -12.36 13.08
N GLN A 100 -9.65 -12.85 12.15
CA GLN A 100 -8.32 -13.39 12.46
C GLN A 100 -7.39 -12.30 13.02
N LEU A 101 -7.41 -11.09 12.46
CA LEU A 101 -6.63 -9.95 12.98
C LEU A 101 -7.06 -9.59 14.41
N LYS A 102 -8.37 -9.52 14.68
CA LYS A 102 -8.89 -9.24 16.04
C LYS A 102 -8.47 -10.28 17.05
N LYS A 103 -8.47 -11.57 16.67
CA LYS A 103 -7.98 -12.67 17.54
C LYS A 103 -6.48 -12.55 17.81
N ALA A 104 -5.69 -12.23 16.80
CA ALA A 104 -4.22 -12.11 16.92
C ALA A 104 -3.80 -10.85 17.69
N ILE A 105 -4.49 -9.74 17.47
CA ILE A 105 -4.22 -8.43 18.08
C ILE A 105 -4.95 -8.29 19.42
N LYS A 106 -4.88 -9.07 20.32
CA LYS A 106 -5.61 -9.12 21.63
C LYS A 106 -6.05 -7.78 22.24
N ALA A 107 -5.51 -6.65 21.80
CA ALA A 107 -5.88 -5.30 22.24
C ALA A 107 -7.15 -4.79 21.52
N LYS A 108 -7.94 -3.91 22.18
CA LYS A 108 -9.09 -3.20 21.58
C LYS A 108 -8.65 -2.09 20.61
N ALA A 109 -7.61 -2.33 19.81
CA ALA A 109 -7.12 -1.41 18.79
C ALA A 109 -8.11 -1.27 17.63
N LYS A 110 -8.07 -0.12 16.94
CA LYS A 110 -8.85 0.06 15.69
C LYS A 110 -8.14 -0.69 14.58
N ILE A 111 -8.82 -1.67 13.96
CA ILE A 111 -8.25 -2.49 12.89
C ILE A 111 -8.99 -2.20 11.58
N VAL A 112 -8.22 -1.86 10.54
CA VAL A 112 -8.72 -1.65 9.18
C VAL A 112 -7.83 -2.44 8.21
N ARG A 113 -8.43 -3.12 7.26
CA ARG A 113 -7.70 -3.70 6.13
C ARG A 113 -7.64 -2.67 5.01
N ALA A 114 -6.48 -2.52 4.37
CA ALA A 114 -6.30 -1.65 3.22
C ALA A 114 -5.37 -2.35 2.23
N ILE A 115 -5.72 -2.36 0.95
CA ILE A 115 -4.91 -3.06 -0.06
C ILE A 115 -4.45 -2.05 -1.12
N PRO A 116 -3.41 -1.27 -0.80
CA PRO A 116 -2.84 -0.35 -1.77
C PRO A 116 -2.06 -1.09 -2.87
N LEU A 117 -2.04 -0.49 -4.06
CA LEU A 117 -1.24 -0.96 -5.19
C LEU A 117 0.08 -0.16 -5.31
N PRO A 118 1.11 -0.67 -6.00
CA PRO A 118 2.40 0.02 -6.13
C PRO A 118 2.35 1.46 -6.62
N PRO A 119 1.41 1.90 -7.51
CA PRO A 119 1.26 3.30 -7.92
C PRO A 119 0.99 4.29 -6.78
N ILE A 120 0.65 3.82 -5.58
CA ILE A 120 0.52 4.68 -4.39
C ILE A 120 1.78 5.50 -4.09
N SER A 121 2.95 5.05 -4.52
CA SER A 121 4.21 5.81 -4.45
C SER A 121 4.20 7.11 -5.26
N LEU A 122 3.30 7.19 -6.26
CA LEU A 122 3.02 8.34 -7.09
C LEU A 122 1.78 9.11 -6.64
N LYS A 123 1.17 8.72 -5.52
CA LYS A 123 -0.10 9.22 -4.99
C LYS A 123 -1.26 8.96 -5.97
N LYS A 124 -1.28 7.78 -6.58
CA LYS A 124 -2.28 7.34 -7.56
C LYS A 124 -2.74 5.92 -7.29
N GLY A 125 -3.92 5.60 -7.82
CA GLY A 125 -4.52 4.28 -7.77
C GLY A 125 -5.51 4.09 -6.62
N PRO A 126 -6.35 3.04 -6.70
CA PRO A 126 -7.36 2.76 -5.70
C PRO A 126 -6.76 2.18 -4.42
N VAL A 127 -7.34 2.56 -3.29
CA VAL A 127 -7.03 1.97 -1.99
C VAL A 127 -8.34 1.53 -1.35
N PRO A 128 -8.78 0.30 -1.59
CA PRO A 128 -9.95 -0.24 -0.91
C PRO A 128 -9.64 -0.44 0.57
N ILE A 129 -10.56 0.01 1.44
CA ILE A 129 -10.47 -0.13 2.90
C ILE A 129 -11.70 -0.84 3.46
N CYS A 130 -11.51 -1.72 4.43
CA CYS A 130 -12.57 -2.44 5.13
C CYS A 130 -12.20 -2.65 6.61
N PRO A 131 -13.09 -2.35 7.56
CA PRO A 131 -14.37 -1.65 7.41
C PRO A 131 -14.15 -0.16 7.10
N PRO A 132 -15.23 0.58 6.75
CA PRO A 132 -15.16 2.04 6.61
C PRO A 132 -14.61 2.71 7.85
N ASN A 133 -13.70 3.68 7.64
CA ASN A 133 -13.10 4.43 8.72
C ASN A 133 -12.66 5.81 8.23
N SER A 134 -13.28 6.86 8.73
CA SER A 134 -13.06 8.24 8.27
C SER A 134 -11.61 8.71 8.37
N LYS A 135 -10.90 8.36 9.46
CA LYS A 135 -9.49 8.75 9.64
C LYS A 135 -8.57 8.04 8.65
N VAL A 136 -8.81 6.74 8.43
CA VAL A 136 -8.03 5.94 7.46
C VAL A 136 -8.36 6.37 6.03
N LYS A 137 -9.63 6.68 5.73
CA LYS A 137 -10.05 7.28 4.45
C LYS A 137 -9.33 8.59 4.17
N ALA A 138 -9.38 9.53 5.11
CA ALA A 138 -8.70 10.81 4.98
C ALA A 138 -7.18 10.66 4.78
N PHE A 139 -6.56 9.69 5.46
CA PHE A 139 -5.14 9.39 5.28
C PHE A 139 -4.85 8.90 3.84
N PHE A 140 -5.57 7.89 3.35
CA PHE A 140 -5.32 7.33 2.02
C PHE A 140 -5.74 8.25 0.87
N ASN A 141 -6.69 9.16 1.06
CA ASN A 141 -7.04 10.17 0.07
C ASN A 141 -5.90 11.14 -0.26
N ASN A 142 -4.88 11.24 0.61
CA ASN A 142 -3.63 11.93 0.27
C ASN A 142 -2.68 11.09 -0.60
N LEU A 143 -2.96 9.81 -0.77
CA LEU A 143 -2.08 8.84 -1.42
C LEU A 143 -2.71 8.17 -2.65
N GLY A 144 -4.01 8.35 -2.86
CA GLY A 144 -4.76 7.74 -3.96
C GLY A 144 -6.26 7.91 -3.76
N THR A 145 -7.06 7.12 -4.44
CA THR A 145 -8.53 7.13 -4.33
C THR A 145 -8.98 6.06 -3.35
N THR A 146 -9.51 6.45 -2.19
CA THR A 146 -9.99 5.49 -1.20
C THR A 146 -11.38 4.99 -1.55
N VAL A 147 -11.56 3.67 -1.54
CA VAL A 147 -12.85 2.99 -1.75
C VAL A 147 -13.25 2.28 -0.46
N GLU A 148 -14.37 2.72 0.17
CA GLU A 148 -14.86 2.14 1.41
C GLU A 148 -15.71 0.90 1.16
N ILE A 149 -15.36 -0.23 1.76
CA ILE A 149 -16.05 -1.51 1.65
C ILE A 149 -16.69 -1.84 2.99
N LYS A 150 -18.03 -1.91 3.02
CA LYS A 150 -18.78 -2.22 4.25
C LYS A 150 -18.70 -3.70 4.61
N ASN A 151 -18.81 -4.58 3.61
CA ASN A 151 -18.81 -6.03 3.81
C ASN A 151 -17.46 -6.64 3.44
N GLU A 152 -16.79 -7.26 4.42
CA GLU A 152 -15.49 -7.87 4.20
C GLU A 152 -15.51 -8.98 3.13
N LYS A 153 -16.60 -9.76 3.02
CA LYS A 153 -16.74 -10.80 1.98
C LYS A 153 -16.66 -10.18 0.57
N SER A 154 -17.23 -9.00 0.37
CA SER A 154 -17.14 -8.29 -0.91
C SER A 154 -15.75 -7.76 -1.24
N SER A 155 -14.87 -7.66 -0.24
CA SER A 155 -13.52 -7.12 -0.45
C SER A 155 -12.69 -7.98 -1.41
N ILE A 156 -12.92 -9.29 -1.46
CA ILE A 156 -12.21 -10.19 -2.36
C ILE A 156 -12.42 -9.81 -3.83
N ASN A 157 -13.60 -9.30 -4.20
CA ASN A 157 -13.91 -8.90 -5.58
C ASN A 157 -13.00 -7.75 -6.02
N PHE A 158 -12.73 -6.79 -5.11
CA PHE A 158 -11.81 -5.67 -5.39
C PHE A 158 -10.35 -6.13 -5.50
N TRP A 159 -9.94 -7.11 -4.66
CA TRP A 159 -8.58 -7.67 -4.79
C TRP A 159 -8.42 -8.44 -6.10
N SER A 160 -9.44 -9.20 -6.49
CA SER A 160 -9.42 -10.00 -7.71
C SER A 160 -9.30 -9.15 -8.97
N THR A 161 -10.01 -8.00 -9.03
CA THR A 161 -9.87 -7.07 -10.16
C THR A 161 -8.47 -6.46 -10.27
N SER A 162 -7.72 -6.40 -9.18
CA SER A 162 -6.31 -5.96 -9.21
C SER A 162 -5.41 -6.92 -9.99
N GLY A 163 -5.85 -8.16 -10.26
CA GLY A 163 -5.18 -9.10 -11.15
C GLY A 163 -5.04 -8.58 -12.58
N MET A 164 -5.89 -7.63 -13.01
CA MET A 164 -5.79 -6.97 -14.31
C MET A 164 -4.50 -6.16 -14.51
N MET A 165 -3.70 -5.92 -13.47
CA MET A 165 -2.43 -5.21 -13.62
C MET A 165 -1.47 -5.92 -14.59
N ALA A 166 -1.35 -7.25 -14.50
CA ALA A 166 -0.42 -8.00 -15.36
C ALA A 166 -0.88 -8.00 -16.82
N PRO A 167 -2.14 -8.35 -17.17
CA PRO A 167 -2.66 -8.20 -18.53
C PRO A 167 -2.53 -6.77 -19.06
N PHE A 168 -2.79 -5.76 -18.25
CA PHE A 168 -2.67 -4.36 -18.65
C PHE A 168 -1.23 -4.00 -19.09
N TYR A 169 -0.23 -4.36 -18.30
CA TYR A 169 1.17 -4.11 -18.70
C TYR A 169 1.57 -4.91 -19.95
N GLU A 170 1.02 -6.12 -20.11
CA GLU A 170 1.26 -6.92 -21.32
C GLU A 170 0.65 -6.27 -22.57
N VAL A 171 -0.57 -5.75 -22.47
CA VAL A 171 -1.20 -4.97 -23.56
C VAL A 171 -0.31 -3.79 -23.95
N LEU A 172 0.16 -2.99 -22.97
CA LEU A 172 1.06 -1.86 -23.27
C LEU A 172 2.35 -2.33 -23.95
N ARG A 173 2.92 -3.46 -23.52
CA ARG A 173 4.12 -4.05 -24.12
C ARG A 173 3.87 -4.47 -25.57
N VAL A 174 2.83 -5.25 -25.81
CA VAL A 174 2.49 -5.76 -27.15
C VAL A 174 2.25 -4.62 -28.13
N MET A 175 1.46 -3.61 -27.75
CA MET A 175 1.20 -2.45 -28.61
C MET A 175 2.47 -1.63 -28.88
N THR A 176 3.32 -1.47 -27.88
CA THR A 176 4.63 -0.82 -28.04
C THR A 176 5.51 -1.57 -29.03
N ASP A 177 5.62 -2.90 -28.87
CA ASP A 177 6.44 -3.74 -29.74
C ASP A 177 5.89 -3.76 -31.18
N TRP A 178 4.58 -3.69 -31.36
CA TRP A 178 3.95 -3.58 -32.68
C TRP A 178 4.36 -2.29 -33.42
N LEU A 179 4.38 -1.14 -32.73
CA LEU A 179 4.87 0.12 -33.29
C LEU A 179 6.37 0.06 -33.61
N VAL A 180 7.17 -0.55 -32.73
CA VAL A 180 8.62 -0.68 -32.95
C VAL A 180 8.93 -1.52 -34.18
N LYS A 181 8.21 -2.64 -34.40
CA LYS A 181 8.34 -3.46 -35.60
C LYS A 181 8.00 -2.70 -36.89
N ARG A 182 7.29 -1.57 -36.82
CA ARG A 182 6.97 -0.67 -37.94
C ARG A 182 7.87 0.56 -38.03
N GLY A 183 9.03 0.52 -37.37
CA GLY A 183 10.06 1.56 -37.48
C GLY A 183 9.93 2.70 -36.45
N VAL A 184 8.96 2.69 -35.56
CA VAL A 184 8.84 3.72 -34.50
C VAL A 184 9.90 3.48 -33.42
N LYS A 185 10.64 4.52 -33.03
CA LYS A 185 11.59 4.44 -31.92
C LYS A 185 10.88 4.04 -30.63
N ARG A 186 11.42 3.08 -29.86
CA ARG A 186 10.80 2.49 -28.68
C ARG A 186 10.31 3.56 -27.68
N ASN A 187 11.11 4.58 -27.38
CA ASN A 187 10.71 5.63 -26.43
C ASN A 187 9.47 6.41 -26.91
N ASN A 188 9.35 6.66 -28.21
CA ASN A 188 8.18 7.34 -28.78
C ASN A 188 6.95 6.45 -28.74
N ALA A 189 7.12 5.16 -29.08
CA ALA A 189 6.06 4.17 -29.00
C ALA A 189 5.52 4.04 -27.56
N GLN A 190 6.39 3.89 -26.58
CA GLN A 190 6.00 3.83 -25.16
C GLN A 190 5.27 5.10 -24.72
N LYS A 191 5.82 6.27 -25.04
CA LYS A 191 5.22 7.57 -24.70
C LYS A 191 3.82 7.70 -25.30
N TYR A 192 3.65 7.34 -26.57
CA TYR A 192 2.35 7.40 -27.25
C TYR A 192 1.33 6.46 -26.58
N ILE A 193 1.67 5.16 -26.45
CA ILE A 193 0.76 4.16 -25.90
C ILE A 193 0.36 4.48 -24.45
N THR A 194 1.32 4.85 -23.59
CA THR A 194 0.99 5.20 -22.19
C THR A 194 0.14 6.48 -22.10
N SER A 195 0.38 7.46 -22.97
CA SER A 195 -0.42 8.69 -23.02
C SER A 195 -1.84 8.41 -23.52
N LEU A 196 -2.01 7.54 -24.51
CA LEU A 196 -3.31 7.11 -25.02
C LEU A 196 -4.16 6.47 -23.92
N PHE A 197 -3.60 5.46 -23.21
CA PHE A 197 -4.34 4.79 -22.13
C PHE A 197 -4.64 5.71 -20.94
N LEU A 198 -3.75 6.67 -20.65
CA LEU A 198 -4.02 7.69 -19.64
C LEU A 198 -5.21 8.57 -20.04
N ALA A 199 -5.23 9.05 -21.30
CA ALA A 199 -6.32 9.87 -21.81
C ALA A 199 -7.66 9.12 -21.80
N LEU A 200 -7.70 7.88 -22.30
CA LEU A 200 -8.90 7.04 -22.29
C LEU A 200 -9.41 6.78 -20.86
N SER A 201 -8.51 6.58 -19.89
CA SER A 201 -8.90 6.38 -18.50
C SER A 201 -9.44 7.66 -17.85
N GLN A 202 -8.91 8.83 -18.24
CA GLN A 202 -9.42 10.12 -17.76
C GLN A 202 -10.78 10.42 -18.37
N ASP A 203 -10.94 10.23 -19.68
CA ASP A 203 -12.22 10.39 -20.37
C ASP A 203 -13.31 9.51 -19.75
N ALA A 204 -13.00 8.24 -19.48
CA ALA A 204 -13.94 7.33 -18.80
C ALA A 204 -14.33 7.78 -17.39
N VAL A 205 -13.46 8.50 -16.66
CA VAL A 205 -13.80 9.04 -15.33
C VAL A 205 -14.69 10.28 -15.44
N GLU A 206 -14.47 11.11 -16.45
CA GLU A 206 -15.21 12.37 -16.64
C GLU A 206 -16.60 12.14 -17.25
N ASN A 207 -16.78 11.06 -18.02
CA ASN A 207 -18.01 10.73 -18.75
C ASN A 207 -18.75 9.49 -18.20
N SER A 208 -18.44 9.01 -16.98
CA SER A 208 -19.08 7.86 -16.33
C SER A 208 -20.22 8.23 -15.40
#